data_affc9a3518873a4f7e11ead586824d8c
#
_entry.id   affc9a3518873a4f7e11ead586824d8c
#
_cell.length_a   1.000
_cell.length_b   1.000
_cell.length_c   1.000
_cell.angle_alpha   90.00
_cell.angle_beta   90.00
_cell.angle_gamma   90.00
#
_symmetry.space_group_name_H-M   'P 1'
#
loop_
_entity.id
_entity.type
_entity.pdbx_description
1 polymer ?
#
loop_
_entity_poly.entity_id
_entity_poly.type
_entity_poly.pdbx_seq_one_letter_code
_entity_poly.pdbx_strand_id
1 'polypeptide(L)'
;MISDPEKTETGLVEEVPGYYGSVKIEESVAQRIWSEQDFFTDSLVTSCGKKVYVDYAGDWNLSIEGPDFRNAKLVIDGESFIGDVEIHFFPEGWKSHKHHLDSNYNKVILHVCIFSGASGVTNQERTSNGKAVPCLVLLPSLLHGIEEYAEAHALTRLSGQDSLADFALSKLVGISLGKCKERARSRWMAKKGFAHSRLLKQGWEMACHQWFLEILGYRRNRTQMAKIAQQFSIDLWKSGQVDLDLIYRSQRGWKLRGCRPANHPLTRIHQYAELWRTCPQWIEDLSKLWDTFAFQTLDKTGSEIECPKVSQLSGIWIRQLLGEVFGRGKANTLWIDAAWPLLCASKQKNGFSLWMSWPAGDCPKKYRDWAKKLSWTNPSGKKPFTNGLVQCIIQTLTVDSYGSEKKSLIL
;
A
#
# COMPACT_ATOMS: atom_id res chain seq x y z
N MET A 1 38.68 -9.67 -10.06
CA MET A 1 38.44 -9.07 -8.72
C MET A 1 37.98 -7.64 -8.96
N ILE A 2 36.68 -7.42 -8.97
CA ILE A 2 36.07 -6.10 -9.01
C ILE A 2 35.14 -6.11 -7.81
N SER A 3 35.55 -5.37 -6.77
CA SER A 3 34.80 -5.17 -5.53
C SER A 3 33.61 -4.26 -5.84
N ASP A 4 32.42 -4.79 -5.63
CA ASP A 4 31.17 -4.00 -5.55
C ASP A 4 31.28 -3.04 -4.35
N PRO A 5 31.06 -1.74 -4.53
CA PRO A 5 30.92 -0.85 -3.40
C PRO A 5 29.49 -0.96 -2.86
N GLU A 6 29.35 -1.50 -1.65
CA GLU A 6 28.16 -1.33 -0.83
C GLU A 6 27.90 0.18 -0.62
N LYS A 7 27.01 0.74 -1.43
CA LYS A 7 26.44 2.07 -1.16
C LYS A 7 25.32 1.90 -0.13
N THR A 8 25.62 2.25 1.09
CA THR A 8 24.64 2.53 2.14
C THR A 8 23.84 3.77 1.72
N GLU A 9 22.65 3.57 1.16
CA GLU A 9 21.66 4.62 0.99
C GLU A 9 21.19 5.09 2.38
N THR A 10 21.79 6.13 2.92
CA THR A 10 21.23 6.91 4.03
C THR A 10 20.14 7.81 3.45
N GLY A 11 18.95 7.24 3.22
CA GLY A 11 17.79 8.02 2.82
C GLY A 11 17.42 8.99 3.95
N LEU A 12 17.18 10.26 3.61
CA LEU A 12 16.60 11.23 4.53
C LEU A 12 15.28 10.69 5.07
N VAL A 13 15.14 10.65 6.39
CA VAL A 13 13.94 10.20 7.08
C VAL A 13 13.22 11.40 7.65
N GLU A 14 12.01 11.68 7.15
CA GLU A 14 11.18 12.76 7.63
C GLU A 14 10.02 12.28 8.50
N GLU A 15 9.57 13.13 9.42
CA GLU A 15 8.38 12.93 10.20
C GLU A 15 7.19 13.57 9.48
N VAL A 16 6.29 12.74 8.98
CA VAL A 16 5.13 13.17 8.16
C VAL A 16 3.82 12.91 8.89
N PRO A 17 2.75 13.69 8.59
CA PRO A 17 1.43 13.42 9.15
C PRO A 17 0.93 12.03 8.71
N GLY A 18 0.62 11.19 9.67
CA GLY A 18 -0.04 9.91 9.44
C GLY A 18 -1.46 9.90 10.01
N TYR A 19 -2.23 8.85 9.71
CA TYR A 19 -3.64 8.74 10.11
C TYR A 19 -3.84 8.74 11.64
N TYR A 20 -2.87 8.22 12.39
CA TYR A 20 -2.90 8.13 13.86
C TYR A 20 -1.77 8.91 14.55
N GLY A 21 -1.21 9.90 13.89
CA GLY A 21 -0.11 10.71 14.37
C GLY A 21 1.09 10.71 13.42
N SER A 22 2.16 11.37 13.81
CA SER A 22 3.35 11.47 12.98
C SER A 22 4.01 10.11 12.72
N VAL A 23 4.39 9.88 11.47
CA VAL A 23 5.10 8.67 11.02
C VAL A 23 6.43 9.07 10.41
N LYS A 24 7.50 8.34 10.73
CA LYS A 24 8.81 8.53 10.09
C LYS A 24 8.88 7.72 8.81
N ILE A 25 9.12 8.38 7.69
CA ILE A 25 9.14 7.78 6.35
C ILE A 25 10.37 8.29 5.61
N GLU A 26 11.01 7.40 4.85
CA GLU A 26 12.13 7.76 3.98
C GLU A 26 11.62 8.49 2.73
N GLU A 27 12.32 9.50 2.27
CA GLU A 27 12.02 10.25 1.06
C GLU A 27 11.97 9.36 -0.19
N SER A 28 12.74 8.29 -0.21
CA SER A 28 12.69 7.25 -1.24
C SER A 28 11.30 6.63 -1.46
N VAL A 29 10.40 6.74 -0.48
CA VAL A 29 8.98 6.35 -0.65
C VAL A 29 8.27 7.31 -1.61
N ALA A 30 8.48 8.62 -1.46
CA ALA A 30 7.91 9.64 -2.34
C ALA A 30 8.47 9.52 -3.77
N GLN A 31 9.78 9.33 -3.89
CA GLN A 31 10.46 9.10 -5.16
C GLN A 31 9.91 7.85 -5.87
N ARG A 32 9.64 6.77 -5.13
CA ARG A 32 9.04 5.55 -5.69
C ARG A 32 7.61 5.78 -6.16
N ILE A 33 6.79 6.49 -5.39
CA ILE A 33 5.41 6.84 -5.79
C ILE A 33 5.43 7.56 -7.13
N TRP A 34 6.33 8.52 -7.32
CA TRP A 34 6.51 9.24 -8.58
C TRP A 34 6.99 8.31 -9.71
N SER A 35 8.06 7.57 -9.49
CA SER A 35 8.65 6.64 -10.47
C SER A 35 7.64 5.61 -10.98
N GLU A 36 6.81 5.07 -10.10
CA GLU A 36 5.80 4.05 -10.44
C GLU A 36 4.48 4.68 -10.92
N GLN A 37 4.35 6.03 -10.86
CA GLN A 37 3.12 6.77 -11.12
C GLN A 37 1.93 6.17 -10.35
N ASP A 38 2.15 5.90 -9.06
CA ASP A 38 1.18 5.25 -8.18
C ASP A 38 0.18 6.25 -7.61
N PHE A 39 -0.44 7.03 -8.50
CA PHE A 39 -1.43 8.07 -8.23
C PHE A 39 -2.35 8.25 -9.45
N PHE A 40 -3.47 8.97 -9.26
CA PHE A 40 -4.35 9.36 -10.37
C PHE A 40 -3.64 10.38 -11.26
N THR A 41 -3.45 10.04 -12.54
CA THR A 41 -2.70 10.87 -13.48
C THR A 41 -3.56 11.85 -14.25
N ASP A 42 -4.88 11.67 -14.29
CA ASP A 42 -5.77 12.39 -15.19
C ASP A 42 -6.20 13.77 -14.64
N SER A 43 -5.94 14.06 -13.38
CA SER A 43 -6.41 15.26 -12.68
C SER A 43 -5.30 16.02 -11.95
N LEU A 44 -4.05 15.90 -12.42
CA LEU A 44 -2.92 16.56 -11.75
C LEU A 44 -2.96 18.07 -12.03
N VAL A 45 -2.91 18.85 -10.95
CA VAL A 45 -2.89 20.30 -11.01
C VAL A 45 -1.84 20.82 -10.04
N THR A 46 -0.97 21.70 -10.53
CA THR A 46 0.01 22.38 -9.68
C THR A 46 -0.67 23.32 -8.69
N SER A 47 0.05 23.72 -7.66
CA SER A 47 -0.42 24.72 -6.69
C SER A 47 -0.78 26.08 -7.29
N CYS A 48 -0.24 26.41 -8.48
CA CYS A 48 -0.61 27.61 -9.24
C CYS A 48 -1.71 27.36 -10.29
N GLY A 49 -2.40 26.22 -10.26
CA GLY A 49 -3.55 25.92 -11.11
C GLY A 49 -3.23 25.36 -12.50
N LYS A 50 -1.96 25.10 -12.82
CA LYS A 50 -1.56 24.54 -14.11
C LYS A 50 -1.84 23.05 -14.17
N LYS A 51 -2.46 22.56 -15.24
CA LYS A 51 -2.67 21.13 -15.48
C LYS A 51 -1.34 20.45 -15.81
N VAL A 52 -1.13 19.25 -15.28
CA VAL A 52 0.08 18.45 -15.52
C VAL A 52 -0.32 17.11 -16.09
N TYR A 53 0.36 16.71 -17.16
CA TYR A 53 0.30 15.37 -17.71
C TYR A 53 1.71 14.78 -17.77
N VAL A 54 1.87 13.52 -17.33
CA VAL A 54 3.18 12.86 -17.24
C VAL A 54 3.30 11.82 -18.35
N ASP A 55 4.06 12.17 -19.40
CA ASP A 55 4.40 11.21 -20.46
C ASP A 55 5.49 10.25 -20.01
N TYR A 56 6.50 10.76 -19.30
CA TYR A 56 7.61 10.00 -18.77
C TYR A 56 8.08 10.64 -17.45
N ALA A 57 8.13 9.83 -16.40
CA ALA A 57 8.49 10.30 -15.05
C ALA A 57 9.97 10.76 -14.93
N GLY A 58 10.82 10.39 -15.87
CA GLY A 58 12.25 10.62 -15.84
C GLY A 58 13.06 9.39 -15.42
N ASP A 59 14.37 9.48 -15.61
CA ASP A 59 15.34 8.49 -15.15
C ASP A 59 15.65 8.76 -13.68
N TRP A 60 15.40 7.78 -12.83
CA TRP A 60 15.68 7.92 -11.39
C TRP A 60 17.18 8.08 -11.15
N ASN A 61 17.56 9.23 -10.59
CA ASN A 61 18.96 9.55 -10.26
C ASN A 61 19.33 8.92 -8.91
N LEU A 62 20.01 7.80 -8.97
CA LEU A 62 20.52 7.11 -7.76
C LEU A 62 21.85 7.70 -7.23
N SER A 63 22.33 8.83 -7.80
CA SER A 63 23.52 9.51 -7.29
C SER A 63 23.14 10.45 -6.14
N ILE A 64 24.14 10.83 -5.34
CA ILE A 64 23.95 11.71 -4.16
C ILE A 64 23.68 13.17 -4.59
N GLU A 65 24.05 13.55 -5.81
CA GLU A 65 24.00 14.94 -6.29
C GLU A 65 23.01 15.14 -7.43
N GLY A 66 22.34 16.28 -7.41
CA GLY A 66 21.41 16.76 -8.44
C GLY A 66 20.00 16.22 -8.24
N PRO A 67 19.06 16.61 -9.16
CA PRO A 67 17.66 16.28 -9.06
C PRO A 67 17.37 14.77 -9.03
N ASP A 68 16.30 14.39 -8.35
CA ASP A 68 15.86 13.01 -8.17
C ASP A 68 15.58 12.26 -9.48
N PHE A 69 14.99 12.96 -10.45
CA PHE A 69 14.69 12.39 -11.78
C PHE A 69 15.20 13.31 -12.87
N ARG A 70 15.87 12.71 -13.85
CA ARG A 70 16.42 13.41 -15.03
C ARG A 70 15.60 13.06 -16.27
N ASN A 71 15.58 14.03 -17.21
CA ASN A 71 14.97 13.82 -18.54
C ASN A 71 13.48 13.44 -18.50
N ALA A 72 12.72 13.88 -17.50
CA ALA A 72 11.28 13.69 -17.48
C ALA A 72 10.63 14.41 -18.67
N LYS A 73 9.53 13.84 -19.19
CA LYS A 73 8.72 14.44 -20.27
C LYS A 73 7.33 14.73 -19.70
N LEU A 74 7.01 15.99 -19.61
CA LEU A 74 5.78 16.47 -19.00
C LEU A 74 5.06 17.42 -19.98
N VAL A 75 3.73 17.41 -19.93
CA VAL A 75 2.92 18.48 -20.51
C VAL A 75 2.36 19.31 -19.37
N ILE A 76 2.70 20.59 -19.34
CA ILE A 76 2.24 21.52 -18.29
C ILE A 76 1.45 22.63 -18.98
N ASP A 77 0.16 22.71 -18.66
CA ASP A 77 -0.78 23.68 -19.22
C ASP A 77 -0.85 23.65 -20.77
N GLY A 78 -0.70 22.44 -21.35
CA GLY A 78 -0.73 22.19 -22.79
C GLY A 78 0.62 22.33 -23.50
N GLU A 79 1.66 22.79 -22.84
CA GLU A 79 3.02 22.91 -23.39
C GLU A 79 3.89 21.71 -22.97
N SER A 80 4.66 21.17 -23.91
CA SER A 80 5.57 20.03 -23.66
C SER A 80 6.92 20.49 -23.14
N PHE A 81 7.37 19.89 -22.06
CA PHE A 81 8.65 20.15 -21.43
C PHE A 81 9.48 18.89 -21.28
N ILE A 82 10.79 19.02 -21.47
CA ILE A 82 11.77 17.98 -21.12
C ILE A 82 12.72 18.61 -20.11
N GLY A 83 12.90 17.97 -18.96
CA GLY A 83 13.77 18.47 -17.89
C GLY A 83 13.75 17.54 -16.68
N ASP A 84 14.18 18.07 -15.56
CA ASP A 84 14.37 17.30 -14.35
C ASP A 84 13.20 17.50 -13.38
N VAL A 85 13.00 16.55 -12.48
CA VAL A 85 11.99 16.59 -11.42
C VAL A 85 12.65 16.37 -10.08
N GLU A 86 12.30 17.22 -9.12
CA GLU A 86 12.73 17.11 -7.73
C GLU A 86 11.56 16.70 -6.85
N ILE A 87 11.80 15.89 -5.83
CA ILE A 87 10.74 15.32 -4.98
C ILE A 87 11.05 15.57 -3.51
N HIS A 88 10.06 16.05 -2.77
CA HIS A 88 10.12 16.19 -1.31
C HIS A 88 8.79 15.76 -0.66
N PHE A 89 8.78 15.58 0.64
CA PHE A 89 7.50 15.46 1.35
C PHE A 89 6.77 16.80 1.42
N PHE A 90 7.50 17.89 1.61
CA PHE A 90 6.95 19.26 1.77
C PHE A 90 7.64 20.25 0.84
N PRO A 91 6.93 21.31 0.39
CA PRO A 91 7.53 22.35 -0.46
C PRO A 91 8.74 23.04 0.15
N GLU A 92 8.78 23.18 1.48
CA GLU A 92 9.87 23.78 2.23
C GLU A 92 11.22 23.09 1.98
N GLY A 93 11.23 21.82 1.56
CA GLY A 93 12.41 21.04 1.17
C GLY A 93 13.24 21.74 0.12
N TRP A 94 12.64 22.40 -0.86
CA TRP A 94 13.35 23.16 -1.90
C TRP A 94 14.35 24.18 -1.34
N LYS A 95 13.93 24.92 -0.32
CA LYS A 95 14.77 25.94 0.32
C LYS A 95 15.68 25.35 1.38
N SER A 96 15.21 24.39 2.17
CA SER A 96 16.01 23.77 3.24
C SER A 96 17.22 23.00 2.69
N HIS A 97 17.08 22.37 1.51
CA HIS A 97 18.17 21.72 0.80
C HIS A 97 18.96 22.68 -0.12
N LYS A 98 18.60 23.98 -0.15
CA LYS A 98 19.29 25.04 -0.91
C LYS A 98 19.28 24.86 -2.43
N HIS A 99 18.30 24.13 -3.00
CA HIS A 99 18.20 23.92 -4.44
C HIS A 99 18.07 25.23 -5.24
N HIS A 100 17.51 26.26 -4.64
CA HIS A 100 17.42 27.61 -5.25
C HIS A 100 18.78 28.29 -5.43
N LEU A 101 19.86 27.77 -4.86
CA LEU A 101 21.23 28.28 -4.99
C LEU A 101 22.13 27.38 -5.84
N ASP A 102 21.68 26.14 -6.13
CA ASP A 102 22.48 25.13 -6.83
C ASP A 102 22.14 25.10 -8.32
N SER A 103 23.17 25.31 -9.16
CA SER A 103 23.04 25.29 -10.62
C SER A 103 22.66 23.92 -11.20
N ASN A 104 22.91 22.83 -10.47
CA ASN A 104 22.50 21.48 -10.88
C ASN A 104 20.97 21.36 -11.03
N TYR A 105 20.20 22.19 -10.29
CA TYR A 105 18.74 22.20 -10.32
C TYR A 105 18.14 23.17 -11.38
N ASN A 106 18.97 23.82 -12.20
CA ASN A 106 18.49 24.78 -13.21
C ASN A 106 17.63 24.14 -14.33
N LYS A 107 17.73 22.84 -14.51
CA LYS A 107 16.91 22.10 -15.48
C LYS A 107 15.60 21.56 -14.88
N VAL A 108 15.35 21.77 -13.60
CA VAL A 108 14.11 21.31 -12.95
C VAL A 108 12.91 22.04 -13.56
N ILE A 109 11.93 21.26 -13.99
CA ILE A 109 10.68 21.72 -14.63
C ILE A 109 9.47 21.53 -13.74
N LEU A 110 9.58 20.68 -12.72
CA LEU A 110 8.51 20.39 -11.76
C LEU A 110 9.12 20.02 -10.40
N HIS A 111 8.60 20.63 -9.33
CA HIS A 111 8.83 20.20 -7.97
C HIS A 111 7.60 19.42 -7.49
N VAL A 112 7.79 18.16 -7.09
CA VAL A 112 6.71 17.28 -6.64
C VAL A 112 6.77 17.13 -5.13
N CYS A 113 5.65 17.39 -4.45
CA CYS A 113 5.53 17.25 -3.02
C CYS A 113 4.40 16.27 -2.66
N ILE A 114 4.57 15.51 -1.58
CA ILE A 114 3.48 14.67 -1.10
C ILE A 114 2.44 15.53 -0.38
N PHE A 115 2.85 16.43 0.51
CA PHE A 115 1.99 17.27 1.33
C PHE A 115 2.06 18.73 0.88
N SER A 116 1.00 19.49 1.16
CA SER A 116 1.01 20.94 1.06
C SER A 116 1.86 21.53 2.20
N GLY A 117 2.54 22.65 1.92
CA GLY A 117 3.30 23.38 2.94
C GLY A 117 2.41 24.00 4.03
N ALA A 118 3.02 24.30 5.16
CA ALA A 118 2.34 24.85 6.35
C ALA A 118 1.62 26.18 6.11
N SER A 119 2.08 26.99 5.16
CA SER A 119 1.51 28.31 4.87
C SER A 119 0.35 28.28 3.86
N GLY A 120 0.00 27.15 3.29
CA GLY A 120 -1.05 27.04 2.26
C GLY A 120 -0.80 27.85 0.97
N VAL A 121 0.20 28.71 0.97
CA VAL A 121 0.61 29.58 -0.15
C VAL A 121 1.95 29.08 -0.65
N THR A 122 1.95 28.47 -1.81
CA THR A 122 3.19 28.15 -2.50
C THR A 122 3.74 29.43 -3.11
N ASN A 123 4.70 30.06 -2.43
CA ASN A 123 5.59 30.97 -3.11
C ASN A 123 6.21 30.20 -4.27
N GLN A 124 6.06 30.72 -5.49
CA GLN A 124 6.61 30.10 -6.68
C GLN A 124 8.13 29.92 -6.49
N GLU A 125 8.56 28.68 -6.38
CA GLU A 125 9.96 28.36 -6.22
C GLU A 125 10.74 28.75 -7.45
N ARG A 126 12.03 29.02 -7.28
CA ARG A 126 12.91 29.43 -8.37
C ARG A 126 14.23 28.67 -8.28
N THR A 127 14.79 28.40 -9.43
CA THR A 127 16.15 27.90 -9.60
C THR A 127 17.18 29.02 -9.41
N SER A 128 18.46 28.68 -9.33
CA SER A 128 19.56 29.66 -9.16
C SER A 128 19.65 30.68 -10.30
N ASN A 129 19.17 30.36 -11.52
CA ASN A 129 19.09 31.25 -12.65
C ASN A 129 17.76 32.03 -12.74
N GLY A 130 16.91 31.94 -11.70
CA GLY A 130 15.66 32.70 -11.59
C GLY A 130 14.44 32.08 -12.29
N LYS A 131 14.58 30.93 -12.96
CA LYS A 131 13.46 30.20 -13.58
C LYS A 131 12.46 29.75 -12.51
N ALA A 132 11.17 30.02 -12.75
CA ALA A 132 10.10 29.58 -11.87
C ALA A 132 9.87 28.07 -12.01
N VAL A 133 9.74 27.36 -10.88
CA VAL A 133 9.46 25.94 -10.81
C VAL A 133 8.05 25.76 -10.24
N PRO A 134 7.10 25.20 -11.02
CA PRO A 134 5.78 24.86 -10.49
C PRO A 134 5.85 23.72 -9.49
N CYS A 135 5.02 23.76 -8.43
CA CYS A 135 4.92 22.73 -7.42
C CYS A 135 3.64 21.91 -7.62
N LEU A 136 3.77 20.58 -7.61
CA LEU A 136 2.66 19.63 -7.67
C LEU A 136 2.51 18.92 -6.34
N VAL A 137 1.34 18.99 -5.70
CA VAL A 137 1.03 18.25 -4.47
C VAL A 137 0.29 16.98 -4.82
N LEU A 138 0.86 15.81 -4.45
CA LEU A 138 0.32 14.50 -4.84
C LEU A 138 -0.72 13.92 -3.85
N LEU A 139 -0.76 14.37 -2.59
CA LEU A 139 -1.64 13.76 -1.58
C LEU A 139 -3.10 13.59 -2.02
N PRO A 140 -3.75 14.57 -2.69
CA PRO A 140 -5.13 14.40 -3.16
C PRO A 140 -5.29 13.31 -4.23
N SER A 141 -4.23 13.10 -5.02
CA SER A 141 -4.19 12.16 -6.15
C SER A 141 -3.65 10.77 -5.77
N LEU A 142 -3.17 10.57 -4.54
CA LEU A 142 -2.66 9.26 -4.12
C LEU A 142 -3.75 8.20 -4.11
N LEU A 143 -3.44 7.03 -4.65
CA LEU A 143 -4.32 5.86 -4.66
C LEU A 143 -4.47 5.24 -3.25
N HIS A 144 -3.43 5.37 -2.43
CA HIS A 144 -3.33 4.75 -1.10
C HIS A 144 -2.91 5.75 -0.04
N GLY A 145 -3.04 5.39 1.23
CA GLY A 145 -2.47 6.17 2.33
C GLY A 145 -0.94 6.11 2.33
N ILE A 146 -0.28 7.16 2.78
CA ILE A 146 1.19 7.25 2.79
C ILE A 146 1.83 6.14 3.63
N GLU A 147 1.19 5.72 4.72
CA GLU A 147 1.66 4.60 5.54
C GLU A 147 1.55 3.25 4.80
N GLU A 148 0.57 3.08 3.90
CA GLU A 148 0.48 1.89 3.05
C GLU A 148 1.67 1.81 2.09
N TYR A 149 2.09 2.95 1.52
CA TYR A 149 3.28 3.03 0.67
C TYR A 149 4.55 2.75 1.47
N ALA A 150 4.71 3.34 2.65
CA ALA A 150 5.86 3.13 3.52
C ALA A 150 5.99 1.64 3.91
N GLU A 151 4.87 1.00 4.29
CA GLU A 151 4.84 -0.44 4.58
C GLU A 151 5.24 -1.29 3.37
N ALA A 152 4.67 -0.99 2.20
CA ALA A 152 4.99 -1.72 0.97
C ALA A 152 6.47 -1.56 0.58
N HIS A 153 7.03 -0.38 0.78
CA HIS A 153 8.44 -0.10 0.55
C HIS A 153 9.34 -0.90 1.51
N ALA A 154 9.09 -0.83 2.82
CA ALA A 154 9.84 -1.58 3.83
C ALA A 154 9.83 -3.09 3.57
N LEU A 155 8.65 -3.65 3.23
CA LEU A 155 8.53 -5.07 2.91
C LEU A 155 9.24 -5.47 1.62
N THR A 156 9.38 -4.54 0.67
CA THR A 156 10.13 -4.79 -0.58
C THR A 156 11.63 -4.87 -0.31
N ARG A 157 12.18 -3.95 0.47
CA ARG A 157 13.58 -3.98 0.92
C ARG A 157 13.92 -5.31 1.63
N LEU A 158 13.06 -5.75 2.55
CA LEU A 158 13.24 -7.00 3.29
C LEU A 158 13.14 -8.26 2.42
N SER A 159 12.51 -8.21 1.25
CA SER A 159 12.33 -9.38 0.40
C SER A 159 13.52 -9.67 -0.51
N GLY A 160 14.43 -8.73 -0.69
CA GLY A 160 15.56 -8.79 -1.62
C GLY A 160 16.89 -9.30 -1.04
N GLN A 161 17.01 -9.46 0.28
CA GLN A 161 18.28 -9.79 0.93
C GLN A 161 18.12 -10.94 1.92
N ASP A 162 18.83 -12.06 1.69
CA ASP A 162 18.81 -13.22 2.61
C ASP A 162 19.49 -12.89 3.95
N SER A 163 20.50 -12.01 3.98
CA SER A 163 21.13 -11.51 5.20
C SER A 163 20.16 -10.75 6.13
N LEU A 164 19.17 -10.06 5.57
CA LEU A 164 18.10 -9.42 6.36
C LEU A 164 17.09 -10.42 6.93
N ALA A 165 17.00 -11.64 6.38
CA ALA A 165 16.10 -12.65 6.92
C ALA A 165 16.53 -13.15 8.31
N ASP A 166 17.83 -13.34 8.52
CA ASP A 166 18.40 -13.76 9.82
C ASP A 166 18.35 -12.61 10.84
N PHE A 167 18.64 -11.38 10.40
CA PHE A 167 18.45 -10.19 11.21
C PHE A 167 16.97 -10.02 11.62
N ALA A 168 16.05 -10.20 10.68
CA ALA A 168 14.62 -10.15 10.93
C ALA A 168 14.18 -11.20 11.95
N LEU A 169 14.72 -12.44 11.85
CA LEU A 169 14.43 -13.50 12.82
C LEU A 169 14.98 -13.15 14.21
N SER A 170 16.18 -12.57 14.32
CA SER A 170 16.76 -12.13 15.59
C SER A 170 15.89 -11.10 16.31
N LYS A 171 15.23 -10.22 15.57
CA LYS A 171 14.27 -9.22 16.11
C LYS A 171 12.97 -9.85 16.63
N LEU A 172 12.60 -11.01 16.11
CA LEU A 172 11.42 -11.74 16.55
C LEU A 172 11.70 -12.64 17.80
N VAL A 173 12.97 -12.98 18.02
CA VAL A 173 13.37 -13.75 19.20
C VAL A 173 13.08 -12.95 20.46
N GLY A 174 12.45 -13.61 21.45
CA GLY A 174 12.09 -12.97 22.72
C GLY A 174 10.78 -12.16 22.71
N ILE A 175 10.09 -12.03 21.56
CA ILE A 175 8.76 -11.43 21.54
C ILE A 175 7.73 -12.38 22.15
N SER A 176 7.12 -11.95 23.26
CA SER A 176 6.02 -12.68 23.89
C SER A 176 4.75 -12.63 23.03
N LEU A 177 3.86 -13.62 23.21
CA LEU A 177 2.56 -13.60 22.53
C LEU A 177 1.71 -12.38 22.90
N GLY A 178 1.84 -11.82 24.11
CA GLY A 178 1.20 -10.57 24.50
C GLY A 178 1.68 -9.42 23.64
N LYS A 179 2.99 -9.24 23.49
CA LYS A 179 3.58 -8.20 22.64
C LYS A 179 3.26 -8.42 21.16
N CYS A 180 3.13 -9.68 20.73
CA CYS A 180 2.65 -10.01 19.39
C CYS A 180 1.19 -9.52 19.18
N LYS A 181 0.32 -9.69 20.16
CA LYS A 181 -1.07 -9.20 20.14
C LYS A 181 -1.12 -7.67 20.04
N GLU A 182 -0.28 -6.96 20.78
CA GLU A 182 -0.18 -5.48 20.71
C GLU A 182 0.27 -5.01 19.33
N ARG A 183 1.31 -5.61 18.76
CA ARG A 183 1.79 -5.29 17.42
C ARG A 183 0.72 -5.55 16.35
N ALA A 184 0.02 -6.68 16.44
CA ALA A 184 -1.10 -6.96 15.56
C ALA A 184 -2.24 -5.95 15.72
N ARG A 185 -2.48 -5.45 16.95
CA ARG A 185 -3.50 -4.43 17.22
C ARG A 185 -3.16 -3.10 16.54
N SER A 186 -1.91 -2.65 16.58
CA SER A 186 -1.48 -1.43 15.89
C SER A 186 -1.74 -1.53 14.39
N ARG A 187 -1.44 -2.68 13.78
CA ARG A 187 -1.73 -2.92 12.36
C ARG A 187 -3.21 -2.97 12.04
N TRP A 188 -4.02 -3.57 12.94
CA TRP A 188 -5.48 -3.57 12.78
C TRP A 188 -6.04 -2.15 12.76
N MET A 189 -5.58 -1.30 13.68
CA MET A 189 -6.03 0.09 13.73
C MET A 189 -5.67 0.83 12.44
N ALA A 190 -4.45 0.66 11.92
CA ALA A 190 -4.05 1.24 10.65
C ALA A 190 -4.93 0.74 9.49
N LYS A 191 -5.14 -0.58 9.36
CA LYS A 191 -6.02 -1.15 8.31
C LYS A 191 -7.45 -0.65 8.39
N LYS A 192 -8.02 -0.57 9.59
CA LYS A 192 -9.36 -0.02 9.79
C LYS A 192 -9.42 1.46 9.42
N GLY A 193 -8.36 2.22 9.70
CA GLY A 193 -8.23 3.61 9.28
C GLY A 193 -8.19 3.77 7.76
N PHE A 194 -7.40 2.97 7.06
CA PHE A 194 -7.38 2.94 5.59
C PHE A 194 -8.76 2.59 5.01
N ALA A 195 -9.44 1.61 5.60
CA ALA A 195 -10.80 1.26 5.22
C ALA A 195 -11.77 2.45 5.38
N HIS A 196 -11.70 3.14 6.51
CA HIS A 196 -12.52 4.32 6.78
C HIS A 196 -12.26 5.45 5.78
N SER A 197 -11.00 5.77 5.50
CA SER A 197 -10.61 6.77 4.51
C SER A 197 -11.15 6.44 3.12
N ARG A 198 -11.10 5.17 2.69
CA ARG A 198 -11.65 4.72 1.41
C ARG A 198 -13.16 4.88 1.35
N LEU A 199 -13.86 4.49 2.42
CA LEU A 199 -15.31 4.66 2.50
C LEU A 199 -15.74 6.13 2.41
N LEU A 200 -15.01 7.03 3.04
CA LEU A 200 -15.28 8.48 2.97
C LEU A 200 -15.02 9.04 1.56
N LYS A 201 -13.97 8.58 0.88
CA LYS A 201 -13.60 9.10 -0.46
C LYS A 201 -14.53 8.61 -1.56
N GLN A 202 -14.98 7.37 -1.52
CA GLN A 202 -15.62 6.73 -2.69
C GLN A 202 -16.87 5.88 -2.38
N GLY A 203 -17.31 5.84 -1.12
CA GLY A 203 -18.47 5.05 -0.72
C GLY A 203 -18.20 3.55 -0.64
N TRP A 204 -19.24 2.79 -0.23
CA TRP A 204 -19.12 1.36 0.04
C TRP A 204 -18.81 0.51 -1.20
N GLU A 205 -19.60 0.66 -2.25
CA GLU A 205 -19.50 -0.19 -3.43
C GLU A 205 -18.14 -0.02 -4.11
N MET A 206 -17.72 1.21 -4.35
CA MET A 206 -16.46 1.50 -5.01
C MET A 206 -15.26 1.15 -4.15
N ALA A 207 -15.35 1.31 -2.83
CA ALA A 207 -14.30 0.88 -1.91
C ALA A 207 -14.10 -0.65 -1.94
N CYS A 208 -15.19 -1.43 -1.95
CA CYS A 208 -15.14 -2.88 -2.11
C CYS A 208 -14.56 -3.27 -3.47
N HIS A 209 -15.09 -2.71 -4.55
CA HIS A 209 -14.67 -2.97 -5.92
C HIS A 209 -13.17 -2.73 -6.12
N GLN A 210 -12.72 -1.53 -5.82
CA GLN A 210 -11.32 -1.16 -6.01
C GLN A 210 -10.38 -1.98 -5.11
N TRP A 211 -10.69 -2.12 -3.82
CA TRP A 211 -9.77 -2.81 -2.92
C TRP A 211 -9.64 -4.31 -3.22
N PHE A 212 -10.71 -4.95 -3.69
CA PHE A 212 -10.65 -6.33 -4.16
C PHE A 212 -9.72 -6.48 -5.35
N LEU A 213 -9.86 -5.64 -6.38
CA LEU A 213 -8.97 -5.64 -7.55
C LEU A 213 -7.53 -5.37 -7.15
N GLU A 214 -7.26 -4.39 -6.28
CA GLU A 214 -5.92 -4.11 -5.77
C GLU A 214 -5.26 -5.34 -5.12
N ILE A 215 -5.99 -6.08 -4.27
CA ILE A 215 -5.49 -7.30 -3.62
C ILE A 215 -5.23 -8.40 -4.64
N LEU A 216 -6.05 -8.50 -5.67
CA LEU A 216 -5.84 -9.45 -6.75
C LEU A 216 -4.61 -9.12 -7.59
N GLY A 217 -4.24 -7.84 -7.71
CA GLY A 217 -3.00 -7.38 -8.35
C GLY A 217 -1.74 -7.70 -7.55
N TYR A 218 -1.89 -8.11 -6.31
CA TYR A 218 -0.77 -8.24 -5.37
C TYR A 218 -0.01 -6.91 -5.23
N ARG A 219 1.12 -6.93 -4.55
CA ARG A 219 1.93 -5.72 -4.33
C ARG A 219 2.44 -5.10 -5.63
N ARG A 220 2.81 -5.94 -6.62
CA ARG A 220 3.49 -5.48 -7.85
C ARG A 220 2.57 -4.86 -8.89
N ASN A 221 1.31 -5.27 -8.95
CA ASN A 221 0.35 -4.82 -9.95
C ASN A 221 -0.89 -4.18 -9.30
N ARG A 222 -0.73 -3.74 -8.04
CA ARG A 222 -1.80 -3.12 -7.26
C ARG A 222 -2.31 -1.85 -7.93
N THR A 223 -1.40 -1.01 -8.36
CA THR A 223 -1.69 0.27 -9.05
C THR A 223 -2.49 0.05 -10.32
N GLN A 224 -2.06 -0.87 -11.20
CA GLN A 224 -2.76 -1.15 -12.45
C GLN A 224 -4.19 -1.66 -12.18
N MET A 225 -4.35 -2.52 -11.16
CA MET A 225 -5.67 -3.01 -10.77
C MET A 225 -6.56 -1.91 -10.16
N ALA A 226 -5.99 -0.98 -9.39
CA ALA A 226 -6.72 0.19 -8.90
C ALA A 226 -7.21 1.08 -10.05
N LYS A 227 -6.35 1.32 -11.05
CA LYS A 227 -6.72 2.08 -12.26
C LYS A 227 -7.81 1.38 -13.06
N ILE A 228 -7.77 0.06 -13.18
CA ILE A 228 -8.87 -0.73 -13.78
C ILE A 228 -10.17 -0.49 -13.03
N ALA A 229 -10.16 -0.53 -11.71
CA ALA A 229 -11.36 -0.28 -10.91
C ALA A 229 -11.98 1.10 -11.15
N GLN A 230 -11.15 2.11 -11.39
CA GLN A 230 -11.61 3.47 -11.68
C GLN A 230 -12.06 3.64 -13.14
N GLN A 231 -11.40 2.98 -14.07
CA GLN A 231 -11.66 3.13 -15.50
C GLN A 231 -12.92 2.36 -15.95
N PHE A 232 -13.18 1.20 -15.35
CA PHE A 232 -14.29 0.32 -15.73
C PHE A 232 -15.33 0.24 -14.63
N SER A 233 -16.52 0.81 -14.87
CA SER A 233 -17.58 0.93 -13.88
C SER A 233 -18.07 -0.42 -13.34
N ILE A 234 -18.59 -0.42 -12.12
CA ILE A 234 -19.17 -1.62 -11.50
C ILE A 234 -20.30 -2.20 -12.36
N ASP A 235 -21.12 -1.36 -13.02
CA ASP A 235 -22.21 -1.80 -13.87
C ASP A 235 -21.71 -2.61 -15.07
N LEU A 236 -20.57 -2.24 -15.62
CA LEU A 236 -19.93 -3.03 -16.68
C LEU A 236 -19.57 -4.44 -16.20
N TRP A 237 -19.01 -4.57 -14.99
CA TRP A 237 -18.71 -5.88 -14.40
C TRP A 237 -19.97 -6.67 -14.08
N LYS A 238 -21.03 -6.01 -13.55
CA LYS A 238 -22.34 -6.62 -13.29
C LYS A 238 -23.02 -7.14 -14.56
N SER A 239 -22.87 -6.44 -15.67
CA SER A 239 -23.49 -6.84 -16.95
C SER A 239 -22.93 -8.14 -17.53
N GLY A 240 -21.72 -8.55 -17.11
CA GLY A 240 -21.02 -9.68 -17.71
C GLY A 240 -20.52 -9.45 -19.14
N GLN A 241 -20.73 -8.25 -19.70
CA GLN A 241 -20.30 -7.88 -21.07
C GLN A 241 -18.91 -7.24 -21.07
N VAL A 242 -18.01 -7.80 -20.29
CA VAL A 242 -16.67 -7.26 -20.09
C VAL A 242 -15.70 -7.91 -21.07
N ASP A 243 -15.06 -7.13 -21.92
CA ASP A 243 -13.91 -7.59 -22.70
C ASP A 243 -12.66 -7.59 -21.78
N LEU A 244 -12.32 -8.77 -21.28
CA LEU A 244 -11.25 -8.94 -20.30
C LEU A 244 -9.86 -8.69 -20.89
N ASP A 245 -9.68 -8.96 -22.20
CA ASP A 245 -8.44 -8.66 -22.92
C ASP A 245 -8.28 -7.15 -23.12
N LEU A 246 -9.36 -6.43 -23.41
CA LEU A 246 -9.36 -4.98 -23.50
C LEU A 246 -9.01 -4.37 -22.14
N ILE A 247 -9.62 -4.86 -21.06
CA ILE A 247 -9.31 -4.39 -19.69
C ILE A 247 -7.83 -4.62 -19.39
N TYR A 248 -7.30 -5.80 -19.67
CA TYR A 248 -5.88 -6.08 -19.42
C TYR A 248 -4.96 -5.16 -20.24
N ARG A 249 -5.28 -4.95 -21.53
CA ARG A 249 -4.49 -4.09 -22.45
C ARG A 249 -4.64 -2.60 -22.17
N SER A 250 -5.71 -2.18 -21.48
CA SER A 250 -5.91 -0.78 -21.09
C SER A 250 -4.82 -0.25 -20.14
N GLN A 251 -4.17 -1.17 -19.40
CA GLN A 251 -3.08 -0.82 -18.50
C GLN A 251 -1.72 -1.21 -19.08
N ARG A 252 -0.75 -0.32 -18.88
CA ARG A 252 0.66 -0.54 -19.19
C ARG A 252 1.47 -0.78 -17.90
N GLY A 253 2.70 -1.24 -18.03
CA GLY A 253 3.61 -1.39 -16.90
C GLY A 253 3.33 -2.58 -15.99
N TRP A 254 2.66 -3.64 -16.50
CA TRP A 254 2.50 -4.87 -15.75
C TRP A 254 3.84 -5.49 -15.35
N LYS A 255 4.03 -5.71 -14.07
CA LYS A 255 5.25 -6.30 -13.49
C LYS A 255 5.12 -7.84 -13.46
N LEU A 256 5.45 -8.48 -14.56
CA LEU A 256 5.23 -9.94 -14.76
C LEU A 256 6.42 -10.80 -14.35
N ARG A 257 7.64 -10.24 -14.27
CA ARG A 257 8.85 -11.01 -13.90
C ARG A 257 8.68 -11.64 -12.52
N GLY A 258 8.83 -12.96 -12.44
CA GLY A 258 8.66 -13.74 -11.21
C GLY A 258 7.20 -13.90 -10.75
N CYS A 259 6.23 -13.51 -11.58
CA CYS A 259 4.81 -13.74 -11.33
C CYS A 259 4.47 -15.22 -11.61
N ARG A 260 3.91 -15.91 -10.62
CA ARG A 260 3.40 -17.28 -10.84
C ARG A 260 2.18 -17.22 -11.76
N PRO A 261 1.93 -18.25 -12.61
CA PRO A 261 0.77 -18.26 -13.52
C PRO A 261 -0.58 -17.96 -12.82
N ALA A 262 -0.80 -18.54 -11.66
CA ALA A 262 -2.00 -18.31 -10.86
C ALA A 262 -2.15 -16.86 -10.33
N ASN A 263 -1.08 -16.07 -10.36
CA ASN A 263 -1.05 -14.69 -9.93
C ASN A 263 -0.92 -13.69 -11.09
N HIS A 264 -0.93 -14.21 -12.32
CA HIS A 264 -0.88 -13.37 -13.52
C HIS A 264 -2.07 -12.40 -13.52
N PRO A 265 -1.87 -11.10 -13.79
CA PRO A 265 -2.96 -10.11 -13.73
C PRO A 265 -4.17 -10.49 -14.57
N LEU A 266 -3.97 -10.95 -15.80
CA LEU A 266 -5.07 -11.40 -16.65
C LEU A 266 -5.87 -12.55 -16.01
N THR A 267 -5.20 -13.55 -15.40
CA THR A 267 -5.88 -14.63 -14.65
C THR A 267 -6.71 -14.06 -13.49
N ARG A 268 -6.21 -13.02 -12.81
CA ARG A 268 -6.92 -12.39 -11.70
C ARG A 268 -8.09 -11.55 -12.18
N ILE A 269 -7.98 -10.87 -13.32
CA ILE A 269 -9.09 -10.17 -13.98
C ILE A 269 -10.19 -11.17 -14.36
N HIS A 270 -9.84 -12.32 -14.95
CA HIS A 270 -10.80 -13.39 -15.24
C HIS A 270 -11.52 -13.90 -13.98
N GLN A 271 -10.77 -14.14 -12.90
CA GLN A 271 -11.37 -14.56 -11.62
C GLN A 271 -12.29 -13.50 -11.03
N TYR A 272 -11.96 -12.23 -11.19
CA TYR A 272 -12.83 -11.16 -10.72
C TYR A 272 -14.12 -11.04 -11.55
N ALA A 273 -14.05 -11.21 -12.86
CA ALA A 273 -15.24 -11.33 -13.71
C ALA A 273 -16.10 -12.54 -13.34
N GLU A 274 -15.46 -13.68 -13.06
CA GLU A 274 -16.14 -14.89 -12.61
C GLU A 274 -16.85 -14.70 -11.26
N LEU A 275 -16.26 -13.91 -10.33
CA LEU A 275 -16.94 -13.52 -9.10
C LEU A 275 -18.25 -12.79 -9.38
N TRP A 276 -18.24 -11.80 -10.27
CA TRP A 276 -19.43 -11.07 -10.66
C TRP A 276 -20.49 -11.96 -11.34
N ARG A 277 -20.04 -12.92 -12.16
CA ARG A 277 -20.94 -13.87 -12.80
C ARG A 277 -21.58 -14.85 -11.81
N THR A 278 -20.83 -15.32 -10.81
CA THR A 278 -21.25 -16.34 -9.85
C THR A 278 -22.03 -15.73 -8.70
N CYS A 279 -21.59 -14.57 -8.21
CA CYS A 279 -22.14 -13.86 -7.07
C CYS A 279 -22.40 -12.38 -7.42
N PRO A 280 -23.37 -12.06 -8.27
CA PRO A 280 -23.56 -10.70 -8.79
C PRO A 280 -23.92 -9.67 -7.72
N GLN A 281 -24.33 -10.08 -6.54
CA GLN A 281 -24.69 -9.22 -5.41
C GLN A 281 -23.68 -9.31 -4.25
N TRP A 282 -22.45 -9.81 -4.50
CA TRP A 282 -21.48 -10.07 -3.45
C TRP A 282 -21.16 -8.85 -2.57
N ILE A 283 -21.19 -7.62 -3.12
CA ILE A 283 -20.93 -6.37 -2.38
C ILE A 283 -22.09 -6.07 -1.41
N GLU A 284 -23.31 -6.24 -1.86
CA GLU A 284 -24.52 -6.05 -1.05
C GLU A 284 -24.62 -7.13 0.04
N ASP A 285 -24.37 -8.37 -0.34
CA ASP A 285 -24.39 -9.50 0.61
C ASP A 285 -23.29 -9.36 1.68
N LEU A 286 -22.10 -8.83 1.29
CA LEU A 286 -21.07 -8.48 2.25
C LEU A 286 -21.54 -7.42 3.24
N SER A 287 -22.28 -6.41 2.80
CA SER A 287 -22.81 -5.35 3.68
C SER A 287 -23.82 -5.88 4.69
N LYS A 288 -24.60 -6.91 4.31
CA LYS A 288 -25.64 -7.56 5.13
C LYS A 288 -25.05 -8.61 6.09
N LEU A 289 -23.82 -9.06 5.85
CA LEU A 289 -23.17 -10.12 6.63
C LEU A 289 -23.16 -9.81 8.14
N TRP A 290 -23.00 -8.53 8.50
CA TRP A 290 -23.03 -8.09 9.90
C TRP A 290 -24.36 -8.37 10.58
N ASP A 291 -25.44 -8.21 9.87
CA ASP A 291 -26.80 -8.37 10.42
C ASP A 291 -27.21 -9.86 10.49
N THR A 292 -26.59 -10.70 9.65
CA THR A 292 -26.86 -12.14 9.57
C THR A 292 -26.23 -12.90 10.75
N PHE A 293 -25.09 -12.43 11.26
CA PHE A 293 -24.42 -13.04 12.39
C PHE A 293 -24.63 -12.21 13.65
N ALA A 294 -24.78 -12.92 14.79
CA ALA A 294 -24.85 -12.30 16.12
C ALA A 294 -23.52 -11.60 16.53
N PHE A 295 -22.83 -10.93 15.58
CA PHE A 295 -21.70 -10.04 15.88
C PHE A 295 -22.03 -8.95 16.89
N GLN A 296 -23.33 -8.68 17.12
CA GLN A 296 -23.81 -7.77 18.14
C GLN A 296 -23.37 -8.14 19.57
N THR A 297 -23.10 -9.42 19.81
CA THR A 297 -22.60 -9.89 21.12
C THR A 297 -21.11 -9.64 21.32
N LEU A 298 -20.35 -9.40 20.26
CA LEU A 298 -18.90 -9.17 20.34
C LEU A 298 -18.50 -7.80 20.92
N ASP A 299 -19.42 -6.83 20.99
CA ASP A 299 -19.12 -5.46 21.41
C ASP A 299 -19.60 -5.10 22.84
N LYS A 300 -20.51 -5.88 23.44
CA LYS A 300 -21.19 -5.45 24.68
C LYS A 300 -20.44 -5.75 25.98
N THR A 301 -19.45 -6.62 26.00
CA THR A 301 -18.91 -7.12 27.28
C THR A 301 -17.41 -6.89 27.48
N GLY A 302 -16.65 -6.38 26.49
CA GLY A 302 -15.19 -6.19 26.67
C GLY A 302 -14.41 -7.48 27.01
N SER A 303 -15.11 -8.61 27.17
CA SER A 303 -14.54 -9.93 27.43
C SER A 303 -14.23 -10.63 26.11
N GLU A 304 -13.23 -11.51 26.09
CA GLU A 304 -12.92 -12.40 24.99
C GLU A 304 -14.10 -13.39 24.79
N ILE A 305 -15.14 -12.92 24.08
CA ILE A 305 -16.25 -13.79 23.70
C ILE A 305 -15.72 -14.79 22.67
N GLU A 306 -16.11 -16.04 22.82
CA GLU A 306 -15.88 -17.08 21.84
C GLU A 306 -16.37 -16.57 20.47
N CYS A 307 -15.40 -16.23 19.63
CA CYS A 307 -15.64 -15.82 18.26
C CYS A 307 -16.49 -16.91 17.60
N PRO A 308 -17.57 -16.58 16.86
CA PRO A 308 -18.30 -17.59 16.09
C PRO A 308 -17.24 -18.41 15.33
N LYS A 309 -17.35 -19.73 15.37
CA LYS A 309 -16.29 -20.62 14.89
C LYS A 309 -15.76 -20.12 13.57
N VAL A 310 -14.50 -19.61 13.56
CA VAL A 310 -13.84 -19.06 12.37
C VAL A 310 -14.02 -19.96 11.15
N SER A 311 -14.07 -21.28 11.36
CA SER A 311 -14.37 -22.28 10.33
C SER A 311 -15.74 -22.11 9.67
N GLN A 312 -16.77 -21.76 10.44
CA GLN A 312 -18.11 -21.56 9.91
C GLN A 312 -18.19 -20.27 9.07
N LEU A 313 -17.69 -19.16 9.61
CA LEU A 313 -17.61 -17.89 8.88
C LEU A 313 -16.76 -17.99 7.62
N SER A 314 -15.61 -18.66 7.70
CA SER A 314 -14.74 -18.90 6.55
C SER A 314 -15.46 -19.74 5.48
N GLY A 315 -16.27 -20.70 5.88
CA GLY A 315 -17.09 -21.47 4.94
C GLY A 315 -18.13 -20.64 4.22
N ILE A 316 -18.84 -19.75 4.93
CA ILE A 316 -19.83 -18.84 4.34
C ILE A 316 -19.12 -17.85 3.40
N TRP A 317 -18.04 -17.22 3.85
CA TRP A 317 -17.25 -16.31 3.06
C TRP A 317 -16.81 -16.94 1.73
N ILE A 318 -16.20 -18.12 1.76
CA ILE A 318 -15.65 -18.75 0.56
C ILE A 318 -16.74 -19.26 -0.35
N ARG A 319 -17.80 -19.91 0.17
CA ARG A 319 -18.82 -20.55 -0.65
C ARG A 319 -19.94 -19.64 -1.07
N GLN A 320 -20.48 -18.84 -0.15
CA GLN A 320 -21.67 -18.05 -0.42
C GLN A 320 -21.34 -16.66 -1.00
N LEU A 321 -20.31 -15.98 -0.46
CA LEU A 321 -19.97 -14.63 -0.93
C LEU A 321 -18.97 -14.62 -2.08
N LEU A 322 -18.06 -15.61 -2.14
CA LEU A 322 -17.05 -15.67 -3.21
C LEU A 322 -17.29 -16.79 -4.22
N GLY A 323 -18.35 -17.59 -4.08
CA GLY A 323 -18.71 -18.65 -5.04
C GLY A 323 -17.57 -19.65 -5.32
N GLU A 324 -16.67 -19.84 -4.37
CA GLU A 324 -15.46 -20.69 -4.51
C GLU A 324 -14.51 -20.31 -5.65
N VAL A 325 -14.67 -19.11 -6.24
CA VAL A 325 -13.86 -18.62 -7.37
C VAL A 325 -12.38 -18.52 -7.02
N PHE A 326 -12.08 -18.21 -5.77
CA PHE A 326 -10.70 -18.04 -5.30
C PHE A 326 -10.25 -19.21 -4.44
N GLY A 327 -8.99 -19.63 -4.63
CA GLY A 327 -8.37 -20.58 -3.70
C GLY A 327 -8.33 -20.01 -2.27
N ARG A 328 -8.37 -20.89 -1.26
CA ARG A 328 -8.50 -20.57 0.16
C ARG A 328 -7.51 -19.48 0.65
N GLY A 329 -6.25 -19.52 0.22
CA GLY A 329 -5.25 -18.50 0.59
C GLY A 329 -5.67 -17.12 0.12
N LYS A 330 -6.08 -16.98 -1.15
CA LYS A 330 -6.53 -15.70 -1.72
C LYS A 330 -7.85 -15.24 -1.09
N ALA A 331 -8.80 -16.12 -0.88
CA ALA A 331 -10.05 -15.79 -0.18
C ALA A 331 -9.79 -15.25 1.24
N ASN A 332 -8.86 -15.86 1.98
CA ASN A 332 -8.44 -15.35 3.28
C ASN A 332 -7.77 -13.97 3.18
N THR A 333 -6.92 -13.73 2.16
CA THR A 333 -6.32 -12.41 1.95
C THR A 333 -7.38 -11.36 1.67
N LEU A 334 -8.35 -11.64 0.80
CA LEU A 334 -9.47 -10.72 0.52
C LEU A 334 -10.27 -10.40 1.78
N TRP A 335 -10.47 -11.39 2.67
CA TRP A 335 -11.14 -11.16 3.93
C TRP A 335 -10.35 -10.24 4.87
N ILE A 336 -9.11 -10.61 5.17
CA ILE A 336 -8.30 -9.91 6.19
C ILE A 336 -7.80 -8.55 5.74
N ASP A 337 -7.61 -8.36 4.44
CA ASP A 337 -7.03 -7.14 3.90
C ASP A 337 -8.05 -6.16 3.31
N ALA A 338 -9.27 -6.59 2.98
CA ALA A 338 -10.33 -5.70 2.47
C ALA A 338 -11.68 -5.90 3.15
N ALA A 339 -12.33 -7.06 2.99
CA ALA A 339 -13.73 -7.25 3.35
C ALA A 339 -14.00 -6.96 4.84
N TRP A 340 -13.24 -7.57 5.74
CA TRP A 340 -13.44 -7.39 7.17
C TRP A 340 -13.08 -5.98 7.68
N PRO A 341 -11.94 -5.36 7.29
CA PRO A 341 -11.66 -3.97 7.62
C PRO A 341 -12.72 -2.99 7.12
N LEU A 342 -13.21 -3.13 5.87
CA LEU A 342 -14.29 -2.30 5.33
C LEU A 342 -15.58 -2.45 6.11
N LEU A 343 -15.98 -3.69 6.38
CA LEU A 343 -17.21 -3.98 7.14
C LEU A 343 -17.12 -3.39 8.56
N CYS A 344 -16.00 -3.58 9.26
CA CYS A 344 -15.81 -3.01 10.60
C CYS A 344 -15.75 -1.49 10.59
N ALA A 345 -15.15 -0.88 9.57
CA ALA A 345 -15.12 0.58 9.43
C ALA A 345 -16.49 1.16 9.13
N SER A 346 -17.27 0.55 8.21
CA SER A 346 -18.62 1.01 7.85
C SER A 346 -19.61 0.92 9.02
N LYS A 347 -19.50 -0.13 9.84
CA LYS A 347 -20.36 -0.34 11.02
C LYS A 347 -19.79 0.27 12.30
N GLN A 348 -18.63 0.94 12.24
CA GLN A 348 -17.89 1.52 13.38
C GLN A 348 -17.58 0.51 14.50
N LYS A 349 -17.31 -0.73 14.14
CA LYS A 349 -17.13 -1.85 15.07
C LYS A 349 -15.66 -2.23 15.26
N ASN A 350 -15.34 -2.86 16.40
CA ASN A 350 -14.03 -3.41 16.67
C ASN A 350 -14.00 -4.91 16.31
N GLY A 351 -13.47 -5.24 15.14
CA GLY A 351 -13.35 -6.62 14.65
C GLY A 351 -11.99 -7.26 14.94
N PHE A 352 -11.17 -6.73 15.84
CA PHE A 352 -9.79 -7.15 16.05
C PHE A 352 -9.65 -8.64 16.37
N SER A 353 -10.44 -9.17 17.29
CA SER A 353 -10.32 -10.57 17.74
C SER A 353 -10.55 -11.56 16.60
N LEU A 354 -11.59 -11.35 15.77
CA LEU A 354 -11.84 -12.17 14.60
C LEU A 354 -10.75 -12.03 13.55
N TRP A 355 -10.32 -10.81 13.25
CA TRP A 355 -9.25 -10.53 12.30
C TRP A 355 -7.92 -11.18 12.71
N MET A 356 -7.58 -11.12 13.99
CA MET A 356 -6.38 -11.72 14.56
C MET A 356 -6.39 -13.24 14.47
N SER A 357 -7.53 -13.87 14.77
CA SER A 357 -7.70 -15.35 14.79
C SER A 357 -8.00 -15.94 13.42
N TRP A 358 -8.28 -15.12 12.39
CA TRP A 358 -8.53 -15.64 11.04
C TRP A 358 -7.33 -16.39 10.49
N PRO A 359 -7.52 -17.45 9.68
CA PRO A 359 -6.42 -18.15 9.04
C PRO A 359 -5.59 -17.17 8.19
N ALA A 360 -4.27 -17.31 8.23
CA ALA A 360 -3.39 -16.47 7.44
C ALA A 360 -3.73 -16.57 5.94
N GLY A 361 -3.75 -15.43 5.27
CA GLY A 361 -3.85 -15.33 3.83
C GLY A 361 -2.54 -15.71 3.11
N ASP A 362 -2.39 -15.23 1.89
CA ASP A 362 -1.16 -15.37 1.13
C ASP A 362 -0.02 -14.59 1.83
N CYS A 363 1.00 -15.30 2.27
CA CYS A 363 2.17 -14.70 2.90
C CYS A 363 3.43 -15.51 2.53
N PRO A 364 4.64 -14.90 2.65
CA PRO A 364 5.88 -15.61 2.41
C PRO A 364 6.01 -16.86 3.27
N LYS A 365 6.49 -17.97 2.68
CA LYS A 365 6.69 -19.24 3.39
C LYS A 365 7.56 -19.06 4.64
N LYS A 366 8.59 -18.20 4.55
CA LYS A 366 9.50 -17.90 5.65
C LYS A 366 8.80 -17.44 6.94
N TYR A 367 7.63 -16.77 6.85
CA TYR A 367 6.87 -16.35 8.03
C TYR A 367 6.32 -17.55 8.83
N ARG A 368 5.86 -18.58 8.12
CA ARG A 368 5.42 -19.84 8.77
C ARG A 368 6.61 -20.56 9.40
N ASP A 369 7.75 -20.58 8.72
CA ASP A 369 8.96 -21.23 9.18
C ASP A 369 9.51 -20.51 10.43
N TRP A 370 9.49 -19.19 10.47
CA TRP A 370 9.84 -18.40 11.66
C TRP A 370 8.88 -18.64 12.82
N ALA A 371 7.57 -18.65 12.59
CA ALA A 371 6.59 -18.91 13.64
C ALA A 371 6.78 -20.32 14.27
N LYS A 372 7.19 -21.31 13.47
CA LYS A 372 7.57 -22.63 13.97
C LYS A 372 8.84 -22.60 14.81
N LYS A 373 9.91 -21.96 14.31
CA LYS A 373 11.18 -21.80 15.04
C LYS A 373 11.00 -21.08 16.38
N LEU A 374 10.10 -20.11 16.45
CA LEU A 374 9.79 -19.33 17.64
C LEU A 374 8.75 -20.03 18.57
N SER A 375 8.33 -21.24 18.24
CA SER A 375 7.30 -21.99 19.00
C SER A 375 5.96 -21.25 19.15
N TRP A 376 5.66 -20.29 18.24
CA TRP A 376 4.39 -19.59 18.20
C TRP A 376 3.27 -20.48 17.65
N THR A 377 3.64 -21.49 16.85
CA THR A 377 2.76 -22.55 16.38
C THR A 377 3.27 -23.91 16.84
N ASN A 378 2.35 -24.84 17.10
CA ASN A 378 2.74 -26.20 17.53
C ASN A 378 3.33 -26.97 16.35
N PRO A 379 4.45 -27.73 16.53
CA PRO A 379 4.98 -28.65 15.51
C PRO A 379 3.95 -29.64 15.00
N SER A 380 3.02 -30.09 15.89
CA SER A 380 1.92 -31.02 15.57
C SER A 380 0.75 -30.37 14.81
N GLY A 381 0.83 -29.07 14.45
CA GLY A 381 -0.23 -28.36 13.72
C GLY A 381 -1.50 -28.05 14.54
N LYS A 382 -1.51 -28.31 15.84
CA LYS A 382 -2.67 -28.04 16.72
C LYS A 382 -2.91 -26.53 16.97
N LYS A 383 -1.88 -25.67 16.85
CA LYS A 383 -2.04 -24.21 16.87
C LYS A 383 -1.97 -23.70 15.44
N PRO A 384 -3.06 -23.17 14.89
CA PRO A 384 -3.08 -22.70 13.51
C PRO A 384 -2.19 -21.46 13.33
N PHE A 385 -1.64 -21.32 12.13
CA PHE A 385 -0.95 -20.11 11.73
C PHE A 385 -1.98 -19.05 11.33
N THR A 386 -2.21 -18.09 12.23
CA THR A 386 -3.25 -17.08 12.10
C THR A 386 -2.73 -15.78 11.50
N ASN A 387 -3.65 -14.94 11.04
CA ASN A 387 -3.34 -13.59 10.56
C ASN A 387 -2.62 -12.75 11.64
N GLY A 388 -3.01 -12.83 12.89
CA GLY A 388 -2.36 -12.10 13.99
C GLY A 388 -0.86 -12.36 14.08
N LEU A 389 -0.42 -13.60 13.85
CA LEU A 389 1.02 -13.94 13.81
C LEU A 389 1.72 -13.31 12.61
N VAL A 390 1.09 -13.33 11.44
CA VAL A 390 1.61 -12.64 10.23
C VAL A 390 1.76 -11.16 10.48
N GLN A 391 0.76 -10.52 11.05
CA GLN A 391 0.77 -9.08 11.31
C GLN A 391 1.78 -8.68 12.38
N CYS A 392 2.00 -9.52 13.39
CA CYS A 392 3.09 -9.34 14.36
C CYS A 392 4.45 -9.35 13.66
N ILE A 393 4.69 -10.33 12.79
CA ILE A 393 5.94 -10.42 12.02
C ILE A 393 6.12 -9.14 11.18
N ILE A 394 5.12 -8.74 10.41
CA ILE A 394 5.18 -7.56 9.57
C ILE A 394 5.48 -6.31 10.40
N GLN A 395 4.75 -6.08 11.49
CA GLN A 395 4.95 -4.92 12.34
C GLN A 395 6.36 -4.87 12.96
N THR A 396 6.89 -6.03 13.35
CA THR A 396 8.26 -6.11 13.87
C THR A 396 9.27 -5.68 12.82
N LEU A 397 9.10 -6.17 11.61
CA LEU A 397 10.01 -5.88 10.51
C LEU A 397 9.94 -4.43 10.03
N THR A 398 8.76 -3.82 10.05
CA THR A 398 8.57 -2.44 9.58
C THR A 398 8.99 -1.40 10.61
N VAL A 399 8.69 -1.60 11.89
CA VAL A 399 9.04 -0.63 12.94
C VAL A 399 10.53 -0.66 13.30
N ASP A 400 11.12 -1.85 13.36
CA ASP A 400 12.53 -1.98 13.77
C ASP A 400 13.52 -1.63 12.65
N SER A 401 13.09 -1.57 11.38
CA SER A 401 13.92 -1.09 10.27
C SER A 401 14.19 0.42 10.34
N TYR A 402 13.30 1.21 10.94
CA TYR A 402 13.48 2.65 11.12
C TYR A 402 14.18 3.04 12.44
N GLY A 403 14.35 2.11 13.37
CA GLY A 403 14.92 2.37 14.71
C GLY A 403 16.40 2.00 14.89
N SER A 404 16.99 1.21 14.01
CA SER A 404 18.34 0.64 14.19
C SER A 404 19.49 1.52 13.72
N GLU A 405 19.26 2.53 12.89
CA GLU A 405 20.32 3.38 12.35
C GLU A 405 20.86 4.43 13.33
N LYS A 406 20.15 4.75 14.41
CA LYS A 406 20.65 5.70 15.44
C LYS A 406 21.64 5.11 16.45
N LYS A 407 21.85 3.79 16.50
CA LYS A 407 22.77 3.17 17.47
C LYS A 407 24.16 2.80 16.93
N SER A 408 24.38 2.84 15.63
CA SER A 408 25.70 2.53 15.03
C SER A 408 26.59 3.76 14.76
N LEU A 409 26.13 4.98 15.11
CA LEU A 409 26.90 6.23 14.94
C LEU A 409 27.42 6.79 16.27
N ILE A 410 27.33 6.04 17.36
CA ILE A 410 27.99 6.37 18.64
C ILE A 410 28.67 5.09 19.15
N LEU A 411 29.79 4.76 18.55
CA LEU A 411 30.94 4.04 19.14
C LEU A 411 32.17 4.32 18.27
#